data_ce2242640283f80645f3091d75fad519
#
_entry.id   ce2242640283f80645f3091d75fad519
#
_cell.length_a   1.000
_cell.length_b   1.000
_cell.length_c   1.000
_cell.angle_alpha   90.00
_cell.angle_beta   90.00
_cell.angle_gamma   90.00
#
_symmetry.space_group_name_H-M   'P 1'
#
loop_
_entity.id
_entity.type
_entity.pdbx_description
1 polymer ?
#
loop_
_entity_poly.entity_id
_entity_poly.type
_entity_poly.pdbx_seq_one_letter_code
_entity_poly.pdbx_strand_id
1 'polypeptide(L)'
;MLHGPHAGRLIAQMTVRNSVGQQAQSIYSDDHGITWHAGNPVGRMMDENKVVELSDGTLMLNSRDAARSGRRKVAYSHDGGLTWGPVKLVDDLIDPTNNAQIIRAYPNARAGSAKARILLFTNARNATERVNGTLSVSCDDGRTWVSHQTYMPGEVGYTTAAVQSDGALGVLWERDGIRYSTIPMGWLNSVCPLAPSGRPTSGKPTSGTSLPPTATPSGSLHGGASSRPTSLPHTGD
;
A
#
# COMPACT_ATOMS: atom_id res chain seq x y z
N MET A 1 -10.09 -0.16 11.63
CA MET A 1 -11.18 0.12 10.68
C MET A 1 -11.94 1.37 11.12
N LEU A 2 -12.37 2.20 10.20
CA LEU A 2 -13.11 3.43 10.48
C LEU A 2 -14.61 3.28 10.23
N HIS A 3 -15.01 2.27 9.47
CA HIS A 3 -16.38 2.14 8.96
C HIS A 3 -16.97 0.75 9.23
N GLY A 4 -18.30 0.66 9.09
CA GLY A 4 -19.03 -0.60 9.18
C GLY A 4 -19.12 -1.19 10.59
N PRO A 5 -19.55 -2.46 10.69
CA PRO A 5 -19.81 -3.12 11.98
C PRO A 5 -18.54 -3.39 12.81
N HIS A 6 -17.38 -3.30 12.20
CA HIS A 6 -16.07 -3.49 12.85
C HIS A 6 -15.32 -2.16 13.04
N ALA A 7 -16.02 -1.02 13.09
CA ALA A 7 -15.39 0.27 13.39
C ALA A 7 -14.67 0.23 14.75
N GLY A 8 -13.43 0.72 14.80
CA GLY A 8 -12.55 0.63 15.97
C GLY A 8 -11.59 -0.57 15.93
N ARG A 9 -11.86 -1.60 15.12
CA ARG A 9 -10.95 -2.75 14.96
C ARG A 9 -9.59 -2.30 14.42
N LEU A 10 -8.54 -2.71 15.11
CA LEU A 10 -7.18 -2.70 14.58
C LEU A 10 -7.00 -3.96 13.74
N ILE A 11 -6.41 -3.84 12.55
CA ILE A 11 -6.13 -4.99 11.68
C ILE A 11 -4.78 -4.84 11.00
N ALA A 12 -4.05 -5.94 10.93
CA ALA A 12 -2.82 -6.08 10.18
C ALA A 12 -2.79 -7.41 9.42
N GLN A 13 -1.89 -7.53 8.47
CA GLN A 13 -1.67 -8.75 7.72
C GLN A 13 -0.29 -9.31 8.01
N MET A 14 -0.22 -10.62 8.14
CA MET A 14 1.03 -11.36 8.28
C MET A 14 1.12 -12.47 7.23
N THR A 15 2.31 -13.00 7.05
CA THR A 15 2.56 -14.20 6.28
C THR A 15 2.68 -15.38 7.24
N VAL A 16 1.92 -16.43 6.98
CA VAL A 16 2.00 -17.69 7.72
C VAL A 16 2.47 -18.82 6.80
N ARG A 17 3.18 -19.77 7.37
CA ARG A 17 3.59 -21.00 6.67
C ARG A 17 2.96 -22.20 7.38
N ASN A 18 2.26 -22.99 6.61
CA ASN A 18 1.59 -24.22 7.09
C ASN A 18 1.67 -25.32 6.02
N SER A 19 0.90 -26.40 6.17
CA SER A 19 0.88 -27.52 5.20
C SER A 19 0.41 -27.13 3.78
N VAL A 20 -0.35 -26.03 3.65
CA VAL A 20 -0.78 -25.48 2.34
C VAL A 20 0.34 -24.67 1.67
N GLY A 21 1.31 -24.20 2.44
CA GLY A 21 2.42 -23.37 2.02
C GLY A 21 2.38 -21.97 2.64
N GLN A 22 2.87 -20.99 1.89
CA GLN A 22 2.93 -19.58 2.31
C GLN A 22 1.60 -18.89 1.98
N GLN A 23 0.90 -18.43 3.03
CA GLN A 23 -0.42 -17.80 2.94
C GLN A 23 -0.43 -16.44 3.66
N ALA A 24 -1.38 -15.58 3.29
CA ALA A 24 -1.69 -14.39 4.06
C ALA A 24 -2.65 -14.73 5.20
N GLN A 25 -2.50 -14.08 6.34
CA GLN A 25 -3.41 -14.21 7.48
C GLN A 25 -3.59 -12.86 8.17
N SER A 26 -4.83 -12.51 8.48
CA SER A 26 -5.13 -11.33 9.29
C SER A 26 -4.82 -11.60 10.75
N ILE A 27 -4.34 -10.56 11.44
CA ILE A 27 -4.46 -10.44 12.89
C ILE A 27 -5.27 -9.20 13.20
N TYR A 28 -6.16 -9.27 14.17
CA TYR A 28 -7.02 -8.15 14.55
C TYR A 28 -7.22 -8.04 16.04
N SER A 29 -7.55 -6.83 16.49
CA SER A 29 -7.88 -6.51 17.87
C SER A 29 -9.13 -5.64 17.91
N ASP A 30 -10.06 -5.96 18.80
CA ASP A 30 -11.30 -5.20 19.06
C ASP A 30 -11.25 -4.42 20.40
N ASP A 31 -10.14 -4.47 21.10
CA ASP A 31 -9.90 -3.89 22.40
C ASP A 31 -8.67 -2.95 22.44
N HIS A 32 -8.45 -2.22 21.35
CA HIS A 32 -7.35 -1.26 21.18
C HIS A 32 -5.94 -1.86 21.29
N GLY A 33 -5.79 -3.13 20.90
CA GLY A 33 -4.50 -3.81 20.86
C GLY A 33 -4.12 -4.55 22.14
N ILE A 34 -5.05 -4.68 23.12
CA ILE A 34 -4.80 -5.43 24.36
C ILE A 34 -4.75 -6.92 24.06
N THR A 35 -5.73 -7.43 23.29
CA THR A 35 -5.74 -8.82 22.81
C THR A 35 -5.77 -8.87 21.29
N TRP A 36 -5.17 -9.93 20.74
CA TRP A 36 -5.09 -10.14 19.29
C TRP A 36 -5.63 -11.52 18.91
N HIS A 37 -6.39 -11.55 17.84
CA HIS A 37 -6.98 -12.75 17.27
C HIS A 37 -6.50 -12.93 15.83
N ALA A 38 -6.51 -14.16 15.33
CA ALA A 38 -6.17 -14.47 13.96
C ALA A 38 -7.43 -14.80 13.15
N GLY A 39 -7.51 -14.25 11.93
CA GLY A 39 -8.47 -14.70 10.92
C GLY A 39 -8.00 -15.98 10.21
N ASN A 40 -8.78 -16.45 9.26
CA ASN A 40 -8.42 -17.62 8.46
C ASN A 40 -7.31 -17.30 7.46
N PRO A 41 -6.33 -18.19 7.27
CA PRO A 41 -5.32 -18.03 6.22
C PRO A 41 -5.95 -18.08 4.83
N VAL A 42 -5.37 -17.33 3.87
CA VAL A 42 -5.87 -17.25 2.49
C VAL A 42 -4.75 -17.30 1.46
N GLY A 43 -5.06 -17.87 0.32
CA GLY A 43 -4.22 -17.90 -0.88
C GLY A 43 -3.06 -18.88 -0.79
N ARG A 44 -2.19 -18.79 -1.77
CA ARG A 44 -0.91 -19.51 -1.85
C ARG A 44 0.16 -18.56 -2.38
N MET A 45 1.42 -18.78 -1.97
CA MET A 45 2.53 -17.94 -2.38
C MET A 45 2.25 -16.44 -2.11
N MET A 46 1.67 -16.18 -0.94
CA MET A 46 1.35 -14.82 -0.45
C MET A 46 2.46 -14.36 0.47
N ASP A 47 3.04 -13.21 0.20
CA ASP A 47 4.16 -12.66 0.99
C ASP A 47 4.00 -11.16 1.16
N GLU A 48 4.60 -10.58 2.22
CA GLU A 48 4.58 -9.14 2.53
C GLU A 48 3.21 -8.50 2.25
N ASN A 49 2.23 -8.95 3.01
CA ASN A 49 0.83 -8.63 2.84
C ASN A 49 0.50 -7.25 3.42
N LYS A 50 -0.37 -6.51 2.75
CA LYS A 50 -0.94 -5.24 3.22
C LYS A 50 -2.45 -5.33 3.22
N VAL A 51 -3.08 -4.53 4.06
CA VAL A 51 -4.54 -4.40 4.10
C VAL A 51 -4.93 -2.93 4.06
N VAL A 52 -6.00 -2.63 3.33
CA VAL A 52 -6.64 -1.32 3.32
C VAL A 52 -8.14 -1.48 3.45
N GLU A 53 -8.77 -0.61 4.23
CA GLU A 53 -10.22 -0.50 4.31
C GLU A 53 -10.73 0.34 3.15
N LEU A 54 -11.70 -0.20 2.39
CA LEU A 54 -12.36 0.46 1.28
C LEU A 54 -13.47 1.40 1.76
N SER A 55 -14.05 2.16 0.85
CA SER A 55 -15.04 3.20 1.18
C SER A 55 -16.32 2.68 1.83
N ASP A 56 -16.66 1.43 1.65
CA ASP A 56 -17.84 0.74 2.19
C ASP A 56 -17.54 -0.10 3.44
N GLY A 57 -16.30 -0.11 3.93
CA GLY A 57 -15.85 -0.93 5.06
C GLY A 57 -15.36 -2.33 4.68
N THR A 58 -15.46 -2.74 3.40
CA THR A 58 -14.78 -3.93 2.89
C THR A 58 -13.28 -3.80 3.07
N LEU A 59 -12.59 -4.87 3.41
CA LEU A 59 -11.13 -4.90 3.44
C LEU A 59 -10.57 -5.45 2.13
N MET A 60 -9.56 -4.78 1.58
CA MET A 60 -8.74 -5.30 0.48
C MET A 60 -7.39 -5.72 1.02
N LEU A 61 -7.05 -7.00 0.87
CA LEU A 61 -5.72 -7.55 0.99
C LEU A 61 -4.95 -7.28 -0.31
N ASN A 62 -3.74 -6.75 -0.22
CA ASN A 62 -2.81 -6.61 -1.33
C ASN A 62 -1.51 -7.31 -0.97
N SER A 63 -1.12 -8.32 -1.73
CA SER A 63 -0.02 -9.23 -1.44
C SER A 63 1.05 -9.21 -2.51
N ARG A 64 2.30 -9.28 -2.08
CA ARG A 64 3.43 -9.70 -2.91
C ARG A 64 3.21 -11.12 -3.37
N ASP A 65 3.36 -11.36 -4.67
CA ASP A 65 3.29 -12.73 -5.21
C ASP A 65 4.67 -13.41 -5.16
N ALA A 66 4.83 -14.34 -4.22
CA ALA A 66 6.06 -15.14 -4.11
C ALA A 66 6.25 -16.11 -5.29
N ALA A 67 5.22 -16.35 -6.12
CA ALA A 67 5.32 -17.13 -7.36
C ALA A 67 5.92 -16.33 -8.53
N ARG A 68 6.23 -15.04 -8.33
CA ARG A 68 6.87 -14.17 -9.33
C ARG A 68 6.07 -14.02 -10.63
N SER A 69 4.76 -13.85 -10.52
CA SER A 69 3.89 -13.62 -11.69
C SER A 69 4.10 -12.27 -12.39
N GLY A 70 4.90 -11.37 -11.81
CA GLY A 70 5.06 -9.99 -12.27
C GLY A 70 3.92 -9.07 -11.91
N ARG A 71 3.03 -9.48 -10.98
CA ARG A 71 1.82 -8.75 -10.57
C ARG A 71 1.53 -8.90 -9.09
N ARG A 72 0.70 -8.00 -8.55
CA ARG A 72 0.17 -8.12 -7.19
C ARG A 72 -1.04 -9.06 -7.15
N LYS A 73 -1.23 -9.69 -6.00
CA LYS A 73 -2.43 -10.46 -5.65
C LYS A 73 -3.33 -9.65 -4.75
N VAL A 74 -4.66 -9.77 -4.95
CA VAL A 74 -5.66 -9.18 -4.08
C VAL A 74 -6.72 -10.19 -3.67
N ALA A 75 -7.30 -9.97 -2.48
CA ALA A 75 -8.49 -10.64 -2.00
C ALA A 75 -9.33 -9.65 -1.19
N TYR A 76 -10.60 -9.95 -0.98
CA TYR A 76 -11.53 -9.07 -0.25
C TYR A 76 -12.15 -9.80 0.93
N SER A 77 -12.36 -9.07 2.03
CA SER A 77 -13.06 -9.54 3.22
C SER A 77 -14.22 -8.61 3.54
N HIS A 78 -15.39 -9.19 3.81
CA HIS A 78 -16.61 -8.48 4.19
C HIS A 78 -16.97 -8.67 5.67
N ASP A 79 -16.15 -9.39 6.43
CA ASP A 79 -16.34 -9.74 7.83
C ASP A 79 -15.22 -9.23 8.76
N GLY A 80 -14.57 -8.13 8.33
CA GLY A 80 -13.52 -7.50 9.12
C GLY A 80 -12.23 -8.30 9.23
N GLY A 81 -11.91 -9.12 8.22
CA GLY A 81 -10.66 -9.86 8.11
C GLY A 81 -10.69 -11.27 8.70
N LEU A 82 -11.88 -11.79 9.10
CA LEU A 82 -12.00 -13.17 9.58
C LEU A 82 -11.83 -14.17 8.44
N THR A 83 -12.52 -13.89 7.32
CA THR A 83 -12.41 -14.70 6.10
C THR A 83 -12.15 -13.82 4.88
N TRP A 84 -11.61 -14.44 3.84
CA TRP A 84 -11.24 -13.79 2.60
C TRP A 84 -11.79 -14.52 1.41
N GLY A 85 -12.27 -13.78 0.43
CA GLY A 85 -12.71 -14.31 -0.86
C GLY A 85 -11.53 -14.83 -1.71
N PRO A 86 -11.82 -15.25 -2.95
CA PRO A 86 -10.80 -15.79 -3.86
C PRO A 86 -9.71 -14.77 -4.17
N VAL A 87 -8.46 -15.25 -4.18
CA VAL A 87 -7.28 -14.45 -4.56
C VAL A 87 -7.24 -14.28 -6.07
N LYS A 88 -6.98 -13.05 -6.52
CA LYS A 88 -6.84 -12.68 -7.93
C LYS A 88 -5.54 -11.94 -8.18
N LEU A 89 -4.94 -12.10 -9.36
CA LEU A 89 -3.89 -11.22 -9.88
C LEU A 89 -4.53 -9.92 -10.39
N VAL A 90 -3.82 -8.81 -10.24
CA VAL A 90 -4.24 -7.48 -10.73
C VAL A 90 -3.31 -7.06 -11.85
N ASP A 91 -3.83 -7.01 -13.06
CA ASP A 91 -3.04 -6.74 -14.28
C ASP A 91 -2.37 -5.36 -14.26
N ASP A 92 -3.05 -4.35 -13.71
CA ASP A 92 -2.53 -2.98 -13.63
C ASP A 92 -1.49 -2.78 -12.51
N LEU A 93 -1.41 -3.68 -11.53
CA LEU A 93 -0.43 -3.62 -10.45
C LEU A 93 0.78 -4.51 -10.75
N ILE A 94 1.58 -4.07 -11.72
CA ILE A 94 2.84 -4.72 -12.11
C ILE A 94 3.84 -4.63 -10.95
N ASP A 95 4.47 -5.77 -10.60
CA ASP A 95 5.33 -5.88 -9.41
C ASP A 95 6.42 -6.96 -9.59
N PRO A 96 7.69 -6.67 -9.28
CA PRO A 96 8.80 -7.61 -9.47
C PRO A 96 8.98 -8.57 -8.29
N THR A 97 7.91 -8.92 -7.59
CA THR A 97 7.99 -9.65 -6.32
C THR A 97 8.66 -8.79 -5.25
N ASN A 98 8.05 -7.66 -4.92
CA ASN A 98 8.61 -6.66 -4.04
C ASN A 98 7.64 -6.28 -2.90
N ASN A 99 8.18 -5.71 -1.79
CA ASN A 99 7.34 -5.06 -0.80
C ASN A 99 6.77 -3.76 -1.38
N ALA A 100 5.52 -3.48 -1.05
CA ALA A 100 4.76 -2.35 -1.56
C ALA A 100 3.82 -1.84 -0.47
N GLN A 101 3.23 -0.66 -0.68
CA GLN A 101 2.24 -0.12 0.24
C GLN A 101 0.98 0.30 -0.50
N ILE A 102 -0.18 -0.06 0.06
CA ILE A 102 -1.50 0.42 -0.35
C ILE A 102 -2.13 1.19 0.81
N ILE A 103 -2.65 2.38 0.54
CA ILE A 103 -3.31 3.23 1.54
C ILE A 103 -4.46 4.01 0.93
N ARG A 104 -5.31 4.58 1.77
CA ARG A 104 -6.30 5.59 1.36
C ARG A 104 -5.63 6.95 1.23
N ALA A 105 -5.92 7.68 0.15
CA ALA A 105 -5.42 9.03 -0.04
C ALA A 105 -5.97 10.01 1.01
N TYR A 106 -7.19 9.75 1.49
CA TYR A 106 -7.87 10.55 2.51
C TYR A 106 -8.32 9.63 3.65
N PRO A 107 -7.41 9.32 4.63
CA PRO A 107 -7.67 8.33 5.67
C PRO A 107 -8.96 8.57 6.45
N ASN A 108 -9.29 9.83 6.73
CA ASN A 108 -10.44 10.24 7.52
C ASN A 108 -11.68 10.61 6.68
N ALA A 109 -11.70 10.27 5.37
CA ALA A 109 -12.85 10.56 4.53
C ALA A 109 -14.08 9.75 4.97
N ARG A 110 -15.27 10.40 4.93
CA ARG A 110 -16.54 9.77 5.29
C ARG A 110 -16.81 8.54 4.40
N ALA A 111 -17.32 7.46 5.00
CA ALA A 111 -17.73 6.25 4.29
C ALA A 111 -18.57 6.56 3.04
N GLY A 112 -18.33 5.84 1.96
CA GLY A 112 -19.03 5.95 0.67
C GLY A 112 -18.76 7.24 -0.10
N SER A 113 -18.00 8.21 0.45
CA SER A 113 -17.68 9.45 -0.26
C SER A 113 -16.68 9.21 -1.41
N ALA A 114 -16.66 10.11 -2.40
CA ALA A 114 -15.70 10.02 -3.49
C ALA A 114 -14.24 10.04 -2.99
N LYS A 115 -13.92 10.84 -1.97
CA LYS A 115 -12.59 10.85 -1.33
C LYS A 115 -12.23 9.53 -0.68
N ALA A 116 -13.19 8.83 -0.07
CA ALA A 116 -12.95 7.55 0.57
C ALA A 116 -12.56 6.45 -0.41
N ARG A 117 -12.94 6.56 -1.68
CA ARG A 117 -12.65 5.60 -2.75
C ARG A 117 -11.25 5.73 -3.34
N ILE A 118 -10.53 6.80 -3.03
CA ILE A 118 -9.22 7.07 -3.63
C ILE A 118 -8.16 6.28 -2.87
N LEU A 119 -7.54 5.33 -3.58
CA LEU A 119 -6.41 4.54 -3.08
C LEU A 119 -5.12 4.98 -3.76
N LEU A 120 -4.05 4.90 -3.00
CA LEU A 120 -2.68 5.10 -3.43
C LEU A 120 -1.90 3.79 -3.25
N PHE A 121 -1.10 3.42 -4.25
CA PHE A 121 -0.24 2.25 -4.20
C PHE A 121 1.17 2.63 -4.63
N THR A 122 2.17 2.29 -3.81
CA THR A 122 3.59 2.56 -4.12
C THR A 122 4.36 1.26 -4.22
N ASN A 123 5.14 1.11 -5.29
CA ASN A 123 6.05 -0.01 -5.49
C ASN A 123 7.12 0.30 -6.53
N ALA A 124 8.07 -0.62 -6.74
CA ALA A 124 8.86 -0.68 -7.95
C ALA A 124 7.98 -1.23 -9.08
N ARG A 125 7.59 -0.40 -10.07
CA ARG A 125 6.64 -0.81 -11.12
C ARG A 125 7.36 -1.37 -12.34
N ASN A 126 7.79 -2.60 -12.24
CA ASN A 126 8.37 -3.41 -13.30
C ASN A 126 7.98 -4.87 -13.02
N ALA A 127 7.95 -5.74 -14.04
CA ALA A 127 7.50 -7.13 -13.85
C ALA A 127 8.58 -8.04 -13.24
N THR A 128 9.85 -7.69 -13.40
CA THR A 128 11.00 -8.55 -13.07
C THR A 128 12.07 -7.87 -12.23
N GLU A 129 12.25 -6.56 -12.39
CA GLU A 129 13.33 -5.80 -11.79
C GLU A 129 12.81 -4.80 -10.77
N ARG A 130 13.57 -4.54 -9.71
CA ARG A 130 13.26 -3.56 -8.68
C ARG A 130 13.66 -2.16 -9.14
N VAL A 131 12.90 -1.63 -10.10
CA VAL A 131 13.14 -0.31 -10.70
C VAL A 131 11.83 0.47 -10.84
N ASN A 132 11.96 1.78 -11.05
CA ASN A 132 10.86 2.70 -11.31
C ASN A 132 9.87 2.80 -10.13
N GLY A 133 10.33 3.40 -9.04
CA GLY A 133 9.47 3.74 -7.91
C GLY A 133 8.28 4.56 -8.39
N THR A 134 7.08 3.97 -8.28
CA THR A 134 5.87 4.48 -8.91
C THR A 134 4.76 4.62 -7.88
N LEU A 135 4.03 5.72 -7.98
CA LEU A 135 2.77 5.96 -7.30
C LEU A 135 1.62 5.67 -8.28
N SER A 136 0.83 4.66 -7.98
CA SER A 136 -0.38 4.32 -8.73
C SER A 136 -1.61 4.82 -7.99
N VAL A 137 -2.63 5.28 -8.72
CA VAL A 137 -3.86 5.88 -8.18
C VAL A 137 -5.09 5.14 -8.69
N SER A 138 -5.98 4.80 -7.77
CA SER A 138 -7.33 4.34 -8.05
C SER A 138 -8.35 5.35 -7.50
N CYS A 139 -9.43 5.61 -8.25
CA CYS A 139 -10.53 6.49 -7.84
C CYS A 139 -11.80 5.72 -7.45
N ASP A 140 -11.76 4.38 -7.45
CA ASP A 140 -12.92 3.50 -7.40
C ASP A 140 -12.72 2.27 -6.48
N ASP A 141 -12.06 2.45 -5.35
CA ASP A 141 -11.77 1.38 -4.38
C ASP A 141 -10.88 0.26 -4.95
N GLY A 142 -9.95 0.62 -5.85
CA GLY A 142 -8.98 -0.33 -6.41
C GLY A 142 -9.51 -1.23 -7.52
N ARG A 143 -10.70 -0.93 -8.08
CA ARG A 143 -11.25 -1.67 -9.22
C ARG A 143 -10.48 -1.38 -10.51
N THR A 144 -10.09 -0.11 -10.69
CA THR A 144 -9.22 0.34 -11.79
C THR A 144 -8.10 1.23 -11.25
N TRP A 145 -6.96 1.25 -11.96
CA TRP A 145 -5.80 2.07 -11.64
C TRP A 145 -5.55 3.05 -12.77
N VAL A 146 -6.04 4.28 -12.60
CA VAL A 146 -6.18 5.28 -13.67
C VAL A 146 -4.94 6.14 -13.89
N SER A 147 -3.95 6.07 -12.99
CA SER A 147 -2.70 6.84 -13.11
C SER A 147 -1.53 6.09 -12.51
N HIS A 148 -0.37 6.18 -13.15
CA HIS A 148 0.89 5.61 -12.70
C HIS A 148 1.99 6.67 -12.87
N GLN A 149 2.43 7.27 -11.76
CA GLN A 149 3.42 8.34 -11.74
C GLN A 149 4.75 7.82 -11.19
N THR A 150 5.79 7.74 -12.03
CA THR A 150 7.13 7.39 -11.57
C THR A 150 7.72 8.57 -10.80
N TYR A 151 7.86 8.45 -9.49
CA TYR A 151 8.50 9.46 -8.64
C TYR A 151 10.01 9.26 -8.53
N MET A 152 10.51 8.04 -8.82
CA MET A 152 11.93 7.71 -8.79
C MET A 152 12.26 6.74 -9.94
N PRO A 153 12.92 7.20 -10.99
CA PRO A 153 13.43 6.32 -12.05
C PRO A 153 14.66 5.52 -11.58
N GLY A 154 14.91 4.39 -12.23
CA GLY A 154 16.02 3.48 -11.91
C GLY A 154 15.72 2.62 -10.68
N GLU A 155 16.78 2.16 -10.02
CA GLU A 155 16.68 1.20 -8.92
C GLU A 155 15.86 1.73 -7.74
N VAL A 156 14.88 0.93 -7.30
CA VAL A 156 14.04 1.15 -6.11
C VAL A 156 13.67 -0.21 -5.54
N GLY A 157 14.10 -0.48 -4.32
CA GLY A 157 13.73 -1.67 -3.57
C GLY A 157 12.34 -1.56 -2.92
N TYR A 158 12.25 -1.89 -1.64
CA TYR A 158 11.02 -1.84 -0.88
C TYR A 158 10.48 -0.42 -0.76
N THR A 159 9.15 -0.30 -0.72
CA THR A 159 8.48 0.98 -0.51
C THR A 159 7.45 0.88 0.59
N THR A 160 7.32 1.95 1.38
CA THR A 160 6.19 2.17 2.27
C THR A 160 5.78 3.63 2.22
N ALA A 161 4.51 3.92 2.46
CA ALA A 161 3.98 5.28 2.34
C ALA A 161 2.93 5.58 3.40
N ALA A 162 2.83 6.85 3.76
CA ALA A 162 1.79 7.36 4.64
C ALA A 162 1.41 8.79 4.23
N VAL A 163 0.13 9.14 4.41
CA VAL A 163 -0.32 10.53 4.29
C VAL A 163 0.13 11.27 5.55
N GLN A 164 0.78 12.41 5.35
CA GLN A 164 1.31 13.26 6.40
C GLN A 164 0.25 14.24 6.92
N SER A 165 0.54 14.89 8.03
CA SER A 165 -0.38 15.86 8.65
C SER A 165 -0.65 17.09 7.78
N ASP A 166 0.27 17.46 6.90
CA ASP A 166 0.12 18.52 5.90
C ASP A 166 -0.63 18.09 4.62
N GLY A 167 -1.03 16.81 4.56
CA GLY A 167 -1.73 16.21 3.41
C GLY A 167 -0.82 15.77 2.28
N ALA A 168 0.50 15.88 2.39
CA ALA A 168 1.44 15.31 1.44
C ALA A 168 1.55 13.78 1.63
N LEU A 169 2.01 13.07 0.60
CA LEU A 169 2.37 11.67 0.71
C LEU A 169 3.87 11.55 1.02
N GLY A 170 4.22 11.01 2.19
CA GLY A 170 5.56 10.59 2.50
C GLY A 170 5.79 9.17 2.02
N VAL A 171 6.88 8.93 1.29
CA VAL A 171 7.30 7.61 0.81
C VAL A 171 8.70 7.31 1.30
N LEU A 172 8.86 6.23 2.07
CA LEU A 172 10.17 5.62 2.35
C LEU A 172 10.42 4.53 1.31
N TRP A 173 11.63 4.49 0.77
CA TRP A 173 12.03 3.52 -0.24
C TRP A 173 13.52 3.18 -0.13
N GLU A 174 13.92 2.04 -0.68
CA GLU A 174 15.27 1.52 -0.58
C GLU A 174 16.05 1.73 -1.88
N ARG A 175 17.27 2.27 -1.74
CA ARG A 175 18.34 2.30 -2.73
C ARG A 175 19.61 2.73 -2.02
N ASP A 176 20.58 1.84 -1.91
CA ASP A 176 21.82 2.14 -1.13
C ASP A 176 21.49 2.69 0.27
N GLY A 177 20.57 2.03 0.98
CA GLY A 177 20.00 2.48 2.26
C GLY A 177 18.56 2.99 2.12
N ILE A 178 18.05 3.61 3.18
CA ILE A 178 16.69 4.15 3.23
C ILE A 178 16.66 5.58 2.70
N ARG A 179 15.75 5.84 1.79
CA ARG A 179 15.48 7.15 1.19
C ARG A 179 14.07 7.60 1.53
N TYR A 180 13.87 8.91 1.47
CA TYR A 180 12.56 9.52 1.72
C TYR A 180 12.22 10.50 0.59
N SER A 181 10.96 10.46 0.17
CA SER A 181 10.40 11.41 -0.80
C SER A 181 9.07 11.95 -0.29
N THR A 182 8.84 13.24 -0.47
CA THR A 182 7.55 13.88 -0.24
C THR A 182 6.89 14.18 -1.57
N ILE A 183 5.64 13.73 -1.74
CA ILE A 183 4.86 13.95 -2.96
C ILE A 183 3.65 14.83 -2.61
N PRO A 184 3.62 16.09 -3.09
CA PRO A 184 2.43 16.93 -2.94
C PRO A 184 1.22 16.29 -3.62
N MET A 185 0.04 16.29 -2.96
CA MET A 185 -1.14 15.58 -3.46
C MET A 185 -2.20 16.48 -4.11
N GLY A 186 -1.92 17.75 -4.31
CA GLY A 186 -2.88 18.70 -4.93
C GLY A 186 -3.36 18.30 -6.33
N TRP A 187 -2.53 17.55 -7.07
CA TRP A 187 -2.85 17.04 -8.41
C TRP A 187 -3.88 15.90 -8.41
N LEU A 188 -4.13 15.23 -7.28
CA LEU A 188 -5.11 14.14 -7.22
C LEU A 188 -6.51 14.54 -7.72
N ASN A 189 -6.90 15.79 -7.54
CA ASN A 189 -8.18 16.30 -8.03
C ASN A 189 -8.30 16.29 -9.56
N SER A 190 -7.18 16.38 -10.30
CA SER A 190 -7.18 16.26 -11.76
C SER A 190 -7.29 14.82 -12.24
N VAL A 191 -6.80 13.86 -11.43
CA VAL A 191 -6.87 12.42 -11.73
C VAL A 191 -8.19 11.81 -11.25
N CYS A 192 -8.62 12.15 -10.04
CA CYS A 192 -9.87 11.73 -9.44
C CYS A 192 -10.76 12.96 -9.21
N PRO A 193 -11.48 13.44 -10.22
CA PRO A 193 -12.32 14.61 -10.07
C PRO A 193 -13.36 14.39 -8.97
N LEU A 194 -13.24 15.17 -7.91
CA LEU A 194 -14.25 15.24 -6.88
C LEU A 194 -15.32 16.17 -7.42
N ALA A 195 -16.49 15.63 -7.79
CA ALA A 195 -17.60 16.45 -8.24
C ALA A 195 -17.84 17.57 -7.23
N PRO A 196 -17.98 18.84 -7.67
CA PRO A 196 -18.41 19.90 -6.79
C PRO A 196 -19.73 19.46 -6.15
N SER A 197 -19.86 19.64 -4.84
CA SER A 197 -21.09 19.36 -4.12
C SER A 197 -22.20 20.26 -4.70
N GLY A 198 -22.99 19.74 -5.63
CA GLY A 198 -24.14 20.42 -6.26
C GLY A 198 -23.90 20.92 -7.68
N ARG A 199 -24.09 20.08 -8.68
CA ARG A 199 -24.79 20.27 -9.95
C ARG A 199 -24.36 19.21 -10.97
N PRO A 200 -25.23 18.53 -11.67
CA PRO A 200 -24.83 17.63 -12.76
C PRO A 200 -24.38 18.50 -13.95
N THR A 201 -23.12 18.38 -14.31
CA THR A 201 -22.61 18.91 -15.57
C THR A 201 -22.31 17.76 -16.51
N SER A 202 -23.10 17.61 -17.58
CA SER A 202 -22.72 16.84 -18.75
C SER A 202 -21.56 17.57 -19.43
N GLY A 203 -20.36 17.03 -19.34
CA GLY A 203 -19.15 17.54 -19.96
C GLY A 203 -18.17 16.42 -20.30
N LYS A 204 -17.94 16.29 -21.61
CA LYS A 204 -16.97 15.37 -22.23
C LYS A 204 -15.54 15.65 -21.72
N PRO A 205 -14.70 14.64 -21.43
CA PRO A 205 -13.33 14.87 -20.98
C PRO A 205 -12.48 15.45 -22.11
N THR A 206 -11.83 16.57 -21.84
CA THR A 206 -10.77 17.12 -22.69
C THR A 206 -9.44 16.51 -22.26
N SER A 207 -8.78 15.86 -23.20
CA SER A 207 -7.43 15.33 -23.08
C SER A 207 -6.40 16.47 -23.02
N GLY A 208 -5.56 16.47 -22.02
CA GLY A 208 -4.36 17.28 -21.97
C GLY A 208 -4.11 17.95 -20.62
N THR A 209 -3.39 17.26 -19.76
CA THR A 209 -2.79 17.90 -18.57
C THR A 209 -1.35 17.41 -18.42
N SER A 210 -0.43 18.37 -18.44
CA SER A 210 0.99 18.18 -18.20
C SER A 210 1.26 17.61 -16.81
N LEU A 211 2.23 16.71 -16.72
CA LEU A 211 2.69 16.03 -15.52
C LEU A 211 3.13 17.01 -14.41
N PRO A 212 2.88 16.68 -13.16
CA PRO A 212 3.45 17.40 -12.03
C PRO A 212 5.00 17.24 -12.01
N PRO A 213 5.71 18.17 -11.39
CA PRO A 213 7.16 18.10 -11.29
C PRO A 213 7.60 16.86 -10.52
N THR A 214 8.70 16.27 -10.94
CA THR A 214 9.40 15.17 -10.28
C THR A 214 9.58 15.46 -8.78
N ALA A 215 9.29 14.50 -7.93
CA ALA A 215 9.52 14.63 -6.49
C ALA A 215 10.99 14.93 -6.21
N THR A 216 11.25 15.95 -5.43
CA THR A 216 12.62 16.26 -4.99
C THR A 216 12.98 15.30 -3.85
N PRO A 217 14.06 14.51 -3.94
CA PRO A 217 14.52 13.71 -2.83
C PRO A 217 15.02 14.64 -1.72
N SER A 218 14.34 14.65 -0.58
CA SER A 218 14.79 15.39 0.59
C SER A 218 15.47 14.43 1.56
N GLY A 219 16.79 14.52 1.60
CA GLY A 219 17.63 13.99 2.65
C GLY A 219 17.85 12.48 2.69
N SER A 220 19.12 12.13 2.77
CA SER A 220 19.60 10.81 3.18
C SER A 220 19.64 10.77 4.71
N LEU A 221 18.90 9.87 5.35
CA LEU A 221 19.10 9.56 6.77
C LEU A 221 20.38 8.73 6.87
N HIS A 222 21.53 9.37 7.04
CA HIS A 222 22.75 8.70 7.46
C HIS A 222 22.60 8.34 8.94
N GLY A 223 22.24 7.10 9.21
CA GLY A 223 22.47 6.51 10.53
C GLY A 223 23.97 6.39 10.74
N GLY A 224 24.51 7.13 11.72
CA GLY A 224 25.89 7.02 12.10
C GLY A 224 26.25 5.58 12.45
N ALA A 225 27.32 5.07 11.87
CA ALA A 225 27.89 3.79 12.19
C ALA A 225 28.27 3.78 13.68
N SER A 226 27.52 3.02 14.48
CA SER A 226 27.90 2.64 15.83
C SER A 226 29.02 1.60 15.74
N SER A 227 30.10 1.90 16.40
CA SER A 227 31.26 1.09 16.68
C SER A 227 30.97 -0.39 16.94
N ARG A 228 31.76 -1.26 16.30
CA ARG A 228 31.88 -2.70 16.56
C ARG A 228 31.98 -3.00 18.06
N PRO A 229 31.29 -4.03 18.56
CA PRO A 229 31.64 -4.61 19.84
C PRO A 229 32.94 -5.41 19.68
N THR A 230 33.91 -5.11 20.51
CA THR A 230 35.12 -5.88 20.75
C THR A 230 34.78 -7.31 21.17
N SER A 231 35.45 -8.25 20.55
CA SER A 231 35.44 -9.68 20.88
C SER A 231 35.77 -9.91 22.34
N LEU A 232 34.92 -10.68 23.04
CA LEU A 232 35.23 -11.29 24.33
C LEU A 232 36.12 -12.55 24.10
N PRO A 233 37.11 -12.83 24.94
CA PRO A 233 37.94 -14.03 24.83
C PRO A 233 37.17 -15.24 25.32
N HIS A 234 37.26 -16.36 24.58
CA HIS A 234 36.92 -17.69 25.01
C HIS A 234 37.90 -18.10 26.14
N THR A 235 37.37 -18.38 27.31
CA THR A 235 38.04 -19.28 28.29
C THR A 235 37.30 -20.58 28.23
N GLY A 236 38.04 -21.65 27.84
CA GLY A 236 37.61 -23.02 27.99
C GLY A 236 37.70 -23.47 29.46
N ASP A 237 36.76 -24.33 29.80
CA ASP A 237 36.94 -25.60 30.53
C ASP A 237 35.62 -26.37 30.34
#